data_434d8a5cf66267c3ed990cfbf309c3aa
#
_entry.id   434d8a5cf66267c3ed990cfbf309c3aa
#
_cell.length_a   1.000
_cell.length_b   1.000
_cell.length_c   1.000
_cell.angle_alpha   90.00
_cell.angle_beta   90.00
_cell.angle_gamma   90.00
#
_symmetry.space_group_name_H-M   'P 1'
#
loop_
_entity.id
_entity.type
_entity.pdbx_description
1 polymer ?
#
loop_
_entity_poly.entity_id
_entity_poly.type
_entity_poly.pdbx_seq_one_letter_code
_entity_poly.pdbx_strand_id
1 'polypeptide(L)'
;AKAAGEPLWRLLGARDRFVTGYASGLDIALSDDELAGFYAEMADLGFSSGKLKGGLDLDADRRRLHIIRDAMGRNSRRPAVMFDANESWNLKQAVRYVSELERDIDLTWVEEPLRRWDADGHARLTRSIRAAVATGENLTGLEQFRPLMDAGGVDVVQVGCTWGVTHFLRVAMLAHGRDLPISPVGVTANQAVAHAAVGELLVDVQAERRAEILHLCAEVV
;
A
#
# COMPACT_ATOMS: atom_id res chain seq x y z
N ALA A 1 -7.49 -15.88 20.36
CA ALA A 1 -6.05 -16.02 20.42
C ALA A 1 -5.57 -16.23 21.86
N LYS A 2 -5.61 -15.23 22.75
CA LYS A 2 -5.13 -15.38 24.13
C LYS A 2 -5.79 -16.54 24.89
N ALA A 3 -7.10 -16.71 24.78
CA ALA A 3 -7.82 -17.81 25.43
C ALA A 3 -7.47 -19.19 24.85
N ALA A 4 -7.09 -19.26 23.59
CA ALA A 4 -6.68 -20.49 22.92
C ALA A 4 -5.16 -20.78 23.07
N GLY A 5 -4.38 -19.85 23.62
CA GLY A 5 -2.92 -19.97 23.69
C GLY A 5 -2.22 -19.99 22.33
N GLU A 6 -2.88 -19.45 21.30
CA GLU A 6 -2.37 -19.44 19.93
C GLU A 6 -2.20 -18.02 19.39
N PRO A 7 -1.23 -17.80 18.47
CA PRO A 7 -1.11 -16.54 17.75
C PRO A 7 -2.38 -16.26 16.94
N LEU A 8 -2.77 -15.00 16.83
CA LEU A 8 -4.01 -14.61 16.16
C LEU A 8 -4.02 -15.02 14.67
N TRP A 9 -2.89 -14.89 13.97
CA TRP A 9 -2.77 -15.29 12.56
C TRP A 9 -3.10 -16.78 12.35
N ARG A 10 -2.65 -17.66 13.27
CA ARG A 10 -2.94 -19.10 13.20
C ARG A 10 -4.41 -19.39 13.51
N LEU A 11 -4.96 -18.74 14.54
CA LEU A 11 -6.38 -18.85 14.89
C LEU A 11 -7.29 -18.43 13.71
N LEU A 12 -6.87 -17.46 12.91
CA LEU A 12 -7.58 -17.01 11.73
C LEU A 12 -7.32 -17.86 10.47
N GLY A 13 -6.51 -18.92 10.59
CA GLY A 13 -6.33 -19.92 9.53
C GLY A 13 -5.14 -19.67 8.59
N ALA A 14 -4.28 -18.70 8.89
CA ALA A 14 -3.07 -18.49 8.11
C ALA A 14 -2.08 -19.65 8.27
N ARG A 15 -1.38 -19.96 7.18
CA ARG A 15 -0.40 -21.07 7.16
C ARG A 15 1.01 -20.59 7.48
N ASP A 16 1.31 -19.33 7.23
CA ASP A 16 2.61 -18.71 7.44
C ASP A 16 2.45 -17.42 8.26
N ARG A 17 3.49 -17.07 8.99
CA ARG A 17 3.62 -15.83 9.74
C ARG A 17 4.30 -14.71 8.95
N PHE A 18 4.92 -15.04 7.82
CA PHE A 18 5.62 -14.09 6.98
C PHE A 18 4.68 -13.52 5.93
N VAL A 19 4.73 -12.21 5.76
CA VAL A 19 4.02 -11.47 4.73
C VAL A 19 4.99 -10.57 3.99
N THR A 20 4.77 -10.40 2.69
CA THR A 20 5.56 -9.46 1.89
C THR A 20 5.22 -8.03 2.25
N GLY A 21 6.23 -7.23 2.56
CA GLY A 21 6.07 -5.81 2.86
C GLY A 21 6.78 -4.93 1.84
N TYR A 22 6.41 -3.65 1.82
CA TYR A 22 7.11 -2.61 1.07
C TYR A 22 7.52 -1.45 1.97
N ALA A 23 8.64 -0.81 1.63
CA ALA A 23 9.12 0.36 2.36
C ALA A 23 8.29 1.60 2.02
N SER A 24 7.89 2.35 3.03
CA SER A 24 7.17 3.62 2.88
C SER A 24 7.59 4.57 3.98
N GLY A 25 7.63 5.87 3.68
CA GLY A 25 8.02 6.91 4.64
C GLY A 25 7.16 8.16 4.55
N LEU A 26 7.49 9.17 5.36
CA LEU A 26 6.96 10.52 5.25
C LEU A 26 7.89 11.36 4.36
N ASP A 27 7.94 11.01 3.08
CA ASP A 27 9.01 11.40 2.16
C ASP A 27 8.98 12.87 1.74
N ILE A 28 7.83 13.54 1.80
CA ILE A 28 7.62 14.88 1.21
C ILE A 28 8.64 15.91 1.72
N ALA A 29 8.99 15.84 3.00
CA ALA A 29 9.91 16.79 3.63
C ALA A 29 11.41 16.45 3.42
N LEU A 30 11.73 15.27 2.90
CA LEU A 30 13.11 14.83 2.71
C LEU A 30 13.72 15.47 1.45
N SER A 31 14.99 15.80 1.49
CA SER A 31 15.80 16.04 0.30
C SER A 31 15.97 14.75 -0.51
N ASP A 32 16.41 14.87 -1.76
CA ASP A 32 16.67 13.69 -2.60
C ASP A 32 17.79 12.81 -2.02
N ASP A 33 18.80 13.40 -1.35
CA ASP A 33 19.89 12.65 -0.68
C ASP A 33 19.40 11.91 0.57
N GLU A 34 18.55 12.54 1.39
CA GLU A 34 17.92 11.90 2.55
C GLU A 34 17.00 10.77 2.13
N LEU A 35 16.22 10.98 1.06
CA LEU A 35 15.38 9.95 0.47
C LEU A 35 16.21 8.74 -0.01
N ALA A 36 17.30 9.02 -0.74
CA ALA A 36 18.20 7.98 -1.23
C ALA A 36 18.82 7.18 -0.06
N GLY A 37 19.25 7.88 1.00
CA GLY A 37 19.76 7.25 2.22
C GLY A 37 18.73 6.34 2.88
N PHE A 38 17.50 6.82 3.02
CA PHE A 38 16.39 6.05 3.59
C PHE A 38 16.11 4.76 2.80
N TYR A 39 15.93 4.86 1.48
CA TYR A 39 15.62 3.66 0.68
C TYR A 39 16.82 2.73 0.50
N ALA A 40 18.06 3.25 0.55
CA ALA A 40 19.26 2.41 0.60
C ALA A 40 19.26 1.54 1.87
N GLU A 41 18.90 2.12 3.01
CA GLU A 41 18.78 1.43 4.27
C GLU A 41 17.65 0.39 4.28
N MET A 42 16.50 0.70 3.67
CA MET A 42 15.42 -0.27 3.49
C MET A 42 15.87 -1.43 2.59
N ALA A 43 16.64 -1.15 1.54
CA ALA A 43 17.23 -2.20 0.71
C ALA A 43 18.22 -3.08 1.49
N ASP A 44 19.03 -2.51 2.39
CA ASP A 44 19.94 -3.27 3.28
C ASP A 44 19.15 -4.20 4.23
N LEU A 45 17.92 -3.82 4.62
CA LEU A 45 17.00 -4.66 5.38
C LEU A 45 16.30 -5.74 4.54
N GLY A 46 16.53 -5.78 3.22
CA GLY A 46 15.99 -6.79 2.32
C GLY A 46 14.71 -6.41 1.59
N PHE A 47 14.22 -5.16 1.72
CA PHE A 47 13.06 -4.71 0.96
C PHE A 47 13.39 -4.65 -0.55
N SER A 48 12.42 -5.07 -1.36
CA SER A 48 12.47 -5.06 -2.82
C SER A 48 11.36 -4.23 -3.45
N SER A 49 10.63 -3.50 -2.62
CA SER A 49 9.48 -2.70 -3.02
C SER A 49 9.42 -1.42 -2.21
N GLY A 50 9.02 -0.31 -2.82
CA GLY A 50 8.95 0.98 -2.13
C GLY A 50 7.85 1.89 -2.67
N LYS A 51 7.31 2.77 -1.81
CA LYS A 51 6.25 3.71 -2.12
C LYS A 51 6.69 5.15 -1.82
N LEU A 52 6.56 6.03 -2.79
CA LEU A 52 6.79 7.47 -2.65
C LEU A 52 5.50 8.19 -2.30
N LYS A 53 5.54 9.10 -1.33
CA LYS A 53 4.51 10.11 -1.11
C LYS A 53 4.86 11.39 -1.89
N GLY A 54 3.93 11.86 -2.74
CA GLY A 54 4.17 13.00 -3.63
C GLY A 54 2.89 13.60 -4.17
N GLY A 55 2.93 14.09 -5.42
CA GLY A 55 1.76 14.63 -6.12
C GLY A 55 1.74 16.15 -6.25
N LEU A 56 2.83 16.81 -5.86
CA LEU A 56 2.93 18.27 -5.88
C LEU A 56 3.80 18.78 -7.05
N ASP A 57 4.89 18.08 -7.37
CA ASP A 57 5.84 18.45 -8.42
C ASP A 57 6.22 17.20 -9.23
N LEU A 58 5.76 17.15 -10.49
CA LEU A 58 5.92 15.99 -11.36
C LEU A 58 7.39 15.64 -11.63
N ASP A 59 8.25 16.64 -11.83
CA ASP A 59 9.66 16.39 -12.15
C ASP A 59 10.45 15.95 -10.92
N ALA A 60 10.13 16.51 -9.75
CA ALA A 60 10.68 16.05 -8.49
C ALA A 60 10.23 14.61 -8.18
N ASP A 61 8.95 14.32 -8.31
CA ASP A 61 8.40 12.99 -8.04
C ASP A 61 8.96 11.93 -9.00
N ARG A 62 9.15 12.27 -10.28
CA ARG A 62 9.80 11.39 -11.26
C ARG A 62 11.23 11.03 -10.83
N ARG A 63 12.04 12.03 -10.48
CA ARG A 63 13.42 11.77 -9.98
C ARG A 63 13.41 10.89 -8.74
N ARG A 64 12.55 11.18 -7.79
CA ARG A 64 12.43 10.45 -6.52
C ARG A 64 11.96 9.01 -6.70
N LEU A 65 11.04 8.77 -7.63
CA LEU A 65 10.62 7.40 -8.00
C LEU A 65 11.78 6.60 -8.62
N HIS A 66 12.65 7.25 -9.40
CA HIS A 66 13.86 6.58 -9.89
C HIS A 66 14.82 6.23 -8.74
N ILE A 67 15.01 7.11 -7.76
CA ILE A 67 15.82 6.81 -6.55
C ILE A 67 15.30 5.56 -5.85
N ILE A 68 13.98 5.49 -5.62
CA ILE A 68 13.34 4.33 -4.99
C ILE A 68 13.54 3.05 -5.83
N ARG A 69 13.23 3.14 -7.12
CA ARG A 69 13.38 2.01 -8.05
C ARG A 69 14.80 1.45 -8.03
N ASP A 70 15.80 2.33 -8.07
CA ASP A 70 17.21 1.93 -8.15
C ASP A 70 17.66 1.32 -6.81
N ALA A 71 17.21 1.85 -5.67
CA ALA A 71 17.49 1.26 -4.36
C ALA A 71 16.84 -0.13 -4.22
N MET A 72 15.56 -0.26 -4.54
CA MET A 72 14.83 -1.54 -4.47
C MET A 72 15.32 -2.56 -5.50
N GLY A 73 15.88 -2.07 -6.63
CA GLY A 73 16.52 -2.88 -7.66
C GLY A 73 17.71 -3.71 -7.19
N ARG A 74 18.29 -3.37 -6.03
CA ARG A 74 19.36 -4.17 -5.40
C ARG A 74 18.86 -5.57 -4.98
N ASN A 75 17.59 -5.70 -4.64
CA ASN A 75 16.99 -6.93 -4.13
C ASN A 75 15.97 -7.57 -5.10
N SER A 76 15.62 -6.89 -6.20
CA SER A 76 14.70 -7.43 -7.21
C SER A 76 15.08 -6.95 -8.61
N ARG A 77 14.98 -7.83 -9.60
CA ARG A 77 15.10 -7.46 -11.03
C ARG A 77 13.90 -6.64 -11.53
N ARG A 78 12.78 -6.69 -10.81
CA ARG A 78 11.54 -5.95 -11.07
C ARG A 78 11.01 -5.45 -9.73
N PRO A 79 11.59 -4.36 -9.19
CA PRO A 79 11.12 -3.81 -7.94
C PRO A 79 9.70 -3.26 -8.11
N ALA A 80 8.83 -3.54 -7.15
CA ALA A 80 7.52 -2.90 -7.12
C ALA A 80 7.69 -1.45 -6.63
N VAL A 81 7.24 -0.50 -7.44
CA VAL A 81 7.30 0.92 -7.14
C VAL A 81 5.89 1.48 -7.11
N MET A 82 5.52 2.11 -6.01
CA MET A 82 4.20 2.66 -5.79
C MET A 82 4.28 4.16 -5.56
N PHE A 83 3.17 4.85 -5.82
CA PHE A 83 3.06 6.27 -5.68
C PHE A 83 1.80 6.65 -4.91
N ASP A 84 1.92 7.48 -3.88
CA ASP A 84 0.82 7.91 -3.03
C ASP A 84 0.59 9.42 -3.17
N ALA A 85 -0.56 9.79 -3.69
CA ALA A 85 -0.96 11.17 -3.92
C ALA A 85 -1.77 11.77 -2.75
N ASN A 86 -2.13 11.00 -1.74
CA ASN A 86 -2.87 11.44 -0.56
C ASN A 86 -4.08 12.33 -0.89
N GLU A 87 -4.94 11.88 -1.79
CA GLU A 87 -6.17 12.55 -2.23
C GLU A 87 -5.99 13.98 -2.82
N SER A 88 -4.81 14.27 -3.38
CA SER A 88 -4.47 15.66 -3.76
C SER A 88 -5.01 16.10 -5.12
N TRP A 89 -5.48 15.17 -5.98
CA TRP A 89 -5.86 15.51 -7.36
C TRP A 89 -7.36 15.45 -7.64
N ASN A 90 -7.76 16.13 -8.69
CA ASN A 90 -8.99 15.82 -9.42
C ASN A 90 -8.69 14.84 -10.57
N LEU A 91 -9.75 14.27 -11.18
CA LEU A 91 -9.60 13.23 -12.21
C LEU A 91 -8.67 13.65 -13.37
N LYS A 92 -8.79 14.87 -13.88
CA LYS A 92 -7.96 15.32 -15.02
C LYS A 92 -6.50 15.46 -14.63
N GLN A 93 -6.24 15.95 -13.41
CA GLN A 93 -4.89 16.04 -12.88
C GLN A 93 -4.30 14.63 -12.69
N ALA A 94 -5.05 13.71 -12.06
CA ALA A 94 -4.61 12.35 -11.85
C ALA A 94 -4.24 11.63 -13.16
N VAL A 95 -5.14 11.67 -14.17
CA VAL A 95 -4.87 11.06 -15.48
C VAL A 95 -3.60 11.64 -16.10
N ARG A 96 -3.48 12.97 -16.13
CA ARG A 96 -2.30 13.63 -16.72
C ARG A 96 -1.02 13.27 -15.97
N TYR A 97 -1.05 13.36 -14.65
CA TYR A 97 0.13 13.14 -13.80
C TYR A 97 0.63 11.70 -13.91
N VAL A 98 -0.26 10.74 -13.72
CA VAL A 98 0.09 9.32 -13.78
C VAL A 98 0.55 8.94 -15.18
N SER A 99 -0.14 9.39 -16.25
CA SER A 99 0.28 9.10 -17.63
C SER A 99 1.68 9.64 -17.96
N GLU A 100 2.09 10.76 -17.36
CA GLU A 100 3.45 11.26 -17.53
C GLU A 100 4.49 10.44 -16.75
N LEU A 101 4.18 9.96 -15.54
CA LEU A 101 5.05 9.07 -14.79
C LEU A 101 5.20 7.72 -15.48
N GLU A 102 4.12 7.19 -16.03
CA GLU A 102 4.09 5.88 -16.71
C GLU A 102 4.91 5.81 -18.01
N ARG A 103 5.47 6.92 -18.48
CA ARG A 103 6.34 6.92 -19.68
C ARG A 103 7.67 6.20 -19.42
N ASP A 104 8.16 6.29 -18.21
CA ASP A 104 9.49 5.81 -17.84
C ASP A 104 9.53 5.01 -16.53
N ILE A 105 8.42 4.95 -15.78
CA ILE A 105 8.29 4.18 -14.55
C ILE A 105 7.11 3.20 -14.68
N ASP A 106 7.38 1.93 -14.40
CA ASP A 106 6.37 0.89 -14.27
C ASP A 106 5.80 0.94 -12.85
N LEU A 107 4.75 1.74 -12.64
CA LEU A 107 4.09 1.87 -11.35
C LEU A 107 3.24 0.65 -11.06
N THR A 108 3.45 0.04 -9.90
CA THR A 108 2.64 -1.07 -9.41
C THR A 108 1.23 -0.59 -9.09
N TRP A 109 1.12 0.54 -8.35
CA TRP A 109 -0.13 1.25 -8.18
C TRP A 109 0.07 2.74 -7.91
N VAL A 110 -0.99 3.50 -8.12
CA VAL A 110 -1.15 4.86 -7.59
C VAL A 110 -2.18 4.82 -6.46
N GLU A 111 -1.78 5.36 -5.31
CA GLU A 111 -2.54 5.34 -4.06
C GLU A 111 -3.24 6.67 -3.84
N GLU A 112 -4.50 6.60 -3.41
CA GLU A 112 -5.35 7.77 -3.10
C GLU A 112 -5.23 8.92 -4.11
N PRO A 113 -5.36 8.64 -5.43
CA PRO A 113 -5.20 9.71 -6.44
C PRO A 113 -6.30 10.78 -6.34
N LEU A 114 -7.52 10.40 -5.97
CA LEU A 114 -8.70 11.25 -5.86
C LEU A 114 -9.28 11.21 -4.46
N ARG A 115 -10.25 12.09 -4.21
CA ARG A 115 -10.98 12.09 -2.93
C ARG A 115 -11.73 10.78 -2.72
N ARG A 116 -11.68 10.23 -1.51
CA ARG A 116 -12.25 8.92 -1.11
C ARG A 116 -13.73 8.73 -1.43
N TRP A 117 -14.50 9.81 -1.55
CA TRP A 117 -15.92 9.76 -1.87
C TRP A 117 -16.25 9.79 -3.38
N ASP A 118 -15.25 9.99 -4.24
CA ASP A 118 -15.45 10.09 -5.70
C ASP A 118 -15.31 8.72 -6.38
N ALA A 119 -16.27 7.83 -6.12
CA ALA A 119 -16.26 6.48 -6.69
C ALA A 119 -16.32 6.49 -8.24
N ASP A 120 -17.11 7.39 -8.82
CA ASP A 120 -17.21 7.54 -10.29
C ASP A 120 -15.91 8.06 -10.91
N GLY A 121 -15.26 9.04 -10.26
CA GLY A 121 -13.95 9.53 -10.67
C GLY A 121 -12.89 8.44 -10.63
N HIS A 122 -12.83 7.67 -9.56
CA HIS A 122 -11.94 6.52 -9.45
C HIS A 122 -12.22 5.49 -10.55
N ALA A 123 -13.48 5.13 -10.82
CA ALA A 123 -13.85 4.20 -11.88
C ALA A 123 -13.48 4.68 -13.28
N ARG A 124 -13.43 5.97 -13.51
CA ARG A 124 -12.92 6.55 -14.77
C ARG A 124 -11.41 6.54 -14.82
N LEU A 125 -10.75 6.77 -13.69
CA LEU A 125 -9.30 6.76 -13.59
C LEU A 125 -8.72 5.36 -13.85
N THR A 126 -9.27 4.31 -13.22
CA THR A 126 -8.84 2.91 -13.42
C THR A 126 -8.82 2.52 -14.90
N ARG A 127 -9.77 3.04 -15.70
CA ARG A 127 -9.82 2.79 -17.14
C ARG A 127 -8.91 3.68 -17.98
N SER A 128 -8.30 4.72 -17.40
CA SER A 128 -7.54 5.74 -18.12
C SER A 128 -6.03 5.64 -17.94
N ILE A 129 -5.56 4.86 -16.97
CA ILE A 129 -4.14 4.67 -16.65
C ILE A 129 -3.78 3.17 -16.64
N ARG A 130 -2.50 2.84 -16.67
CA ARG A 130 -2.02 1.45 -16.62
C ARG A 130 -1.79 0.95 -15.21
N ALA A 131 -1.28 1.83 -14.33
CA ALA A 131 -1.06 1.50 -12.93
C ALA A 131 -2.39 1.13 -12.26
N ALA A 132 -2.35 0.17 -11.37
CA ALA A 132 -3.51 -0.13 -10.53
C ALA A 132 -3.87 1.08 -9.66
N VAL A 133 -5.14 1.27 -9.37
CA VAL A 133 -5.62 2.27 -8.41
C VAL A 133 -5.79 1.61 -7.05
N ALA A 134 -5.02 2.08 -6.06
CA ALA A 134 -5.12 1.63 -4.68
C ALA A 134 -5.76 2.73 -3.82
N THR A 135 -6.77 2.38 -3.03
CA THR A 135 -7.40 3.36 -2.13
C THR A 135 -8.27 2.66 -1.07
N GLY A 136 -8.62 3.40 -0.02
CA GLY A 136 -9.53 2.94 1.01
C GLY A 136 -9.00 3.05 2.44
N GLU A 137 -7.74 3.44 2.67
CA GLU A 137 -7.17 3.53 4.02
C GLU A 137 -7.97 4.45 4.94
N ASN A 138 -8.57 5.49 4.37
CA ASN A 138 -9.36 6.50 5.05
C ASN A 138 -10.88 6.18 5.06
N LEU A 139 -11.32 5.06 4.52
CA LEU A 139 -12.71 4.62 4.54
C LEU A 139 -13.01 3.81 5.81
N THR A 140 -14.25 3.95 6.30
CA THR A 140 -14.73 3.22 7.46
C THR A 140 -16.09 2.57 7.17
N GLY A 141 -16.28 1.34 7.64
CA GLY A 141 -17.54 0.63 7.39
C GLY A 141 -17.71 0.13 5.95
N LEU A 142 -18.46 -0.94 5.78
CA LEU A 142 -18.68 -1.58 4.48
C LEU A 142 -19.47 -0.69 3.52
N GLU A 143 -20.27 0.20 4.05
CA GLU A 143 -21.10 1.15 3.30
C GLU A 143 -20.26 2.17 2.51
N GLN A 144 -19.03 2.45 2.94
CA GLN A 144 -18.12 3.34 2.21
C GLN A 144 -17.30 2.59 1.16
N PHE A 145 -16.95 1.32 1.41
CA PHE A 145 -16.21 0.50 0.45
C PHE A 145 -17.06 0.02 -0.72
N ARG A 146 -18.33 -0.30 -0.47
CA ARG A 146 -19.22 -0.84 -1.51
C ARG A 146 -19.35 0.03 -2.75
N PRO A 147 -19.68 1.33 -2.65
CA PRO A 147 -19.82 2.18 -3.84
C PRO A 147 -18.55 2.22 -4.68
N LEU A 148 -17.38 2.28 -4.02
CA LEU A 148 -16.08 2.30 -4.68
C LEU A 148 -15.82 0.99 -5.48
N MET A 149 -16.06 -0.16 -4.85
CA MET A 149 -15.87 -1.46 -5.47
C MET A 149 -16.92 -1.73 -6.56
N ASP A 150 -18.19 -1.39 -6.31
CA ASP A 150 -19.29 -1.63 -7.24
C ASP A 150 -19.18 -0.77 -8.52
N ALA A 151 -18.57 0.42 -8.42
CA ALA A 151 -18.25 1.27 -9.56
C ALA A 151 -17.03 0.76 -10.37
N GLY A 152 -16.25 -0.19 -9.85
CA GLY A 152 -14.96 -0.58 -10.40
C GLY A 152 -13.92 0.53 -10.27
N GLY A 153 -13.95 1.24 -9.14
CA GLY A 153 -13.09 2.39 -8.86
C GLY A 153 -11.82 2.04 -8.09
N VAL A 154 -11.53 0.76 -7.87
CA VAL A 154 -10.36 0.31 -7.13
C VAL A 154 -9.87 -1.03 -7.69
N ASP A 155 -8.55 -1.15 -7.84
CA ASP A 155 -7.89 -2.39 -8.24
C ASP A 155 -7.20 -3.06 -7.05
N VAL A 156 -6.76 -2.28 -6.03
CA VAL A 156 -6.18 -2.77 -4.78
C VAL A 156 -6.90 -2.09 -3.61
N VAL A 157 -7.64 -2.86 -2.84
CA VAL A 157 -8.39 -2.32 -1.70
C VAL A 157 -7.47 -2.13 -0.52
N GLN A 158 -7.33 -0.89 -0.06
CA GLN A 158 -6.53 -0.58 1.12
C GLN A 158 -7.43 -0.45 2.35
N VAL A 159 -7.00 -1.07 3.44
CA VAL A 159 -7.78 -1.06 4.68
C VAL A 159 -6.89 -0.65 5.85
N GLY A 160 -7.24 0.47 6.46
CA GLY A 160 -6.61 0.93 7.69
C GLY A 160 -6.89 -0.04 8.85
N CYS A 161 -5.83 -0.50 9.49
CA CYS A 161 -5.97 -1.41 10.63
C CYS A 161 -6.34 -0.71 11.94
N THR A 162 -6.39 0.62 11.95
CA THR A 162 -6.90 1.45 13.06
C THR A 162 -8.32 1.07 13.49
N TRP A 163 -9.13 0.56 12.56
CA TRP A 163 -10.51 0.14 12.82
C TRP A 163 -10.63 -1.28 13.40
N GLY A 164 -9.50 -1.96 13.60
CA GLY A 164 -9.40 -3.27 14.22
C GLY A 164 -9.61 -4.45 13.26
N VAL A 165 -9.20 -5.63 13.73
CA VAL A 165 -9.17 -6.88 12.96
C VAL A 165 -10.55 -7.26 12.41
N THR A 166 -11.61 -7.10 13.21
CA THR A 166 -12.97 -7.47 12.78
C THR A 166 -13.44 -6.63 11.60
N HIS A 167 -13.15 -5.34 11.58
CA HIS A 167 -13.47 -4.46 10.46
C HIS A 167 -12.66 -4.87 9.23
N PHE A 168 -11.34 -5.06 9.40
CA PHE A 168 -10.46 -5.51 8.32
C PHE A 168 -10.99 -6.79 7.65
N LEU A 169 -11.30 -7.83 8.43
CA LEU A 169 -11.78 -9.11 7.90
C LEU A 169 -13.09 -8.97 7.13
N ARG A 170 -14.00 -8.10 7.56
CA ARG A 170 -15.26 -7.85 6.84
C ARG A 170 -15.02 -7.20 5.48
N VAL A 171 -14.11 -6.22 5.42
CA VAL A 171 -13.75 -5.58 4.14
C VAL A 171 -12.99 -6.56 3.26
N ALA A 172 -12.09 -7.36 3.83
CA ALA A 172 -11.35 -8.39 3.09
C ALA A 172 -12.28 -9.42 2.44
N MET A 173 -13.30 -9.90 3.16
CA MET A 173 -14.32 -10.80 2.59
C MET A 173 -15.14 -10.13 1.49
N LEU A 174 -15.43 -8.83 1.64
CA LEU A 174 -16.13 -8.07 0.60
C LEU A 174 -15.29 -7.92 -0.67
N ALA A 175 -13.99 -7.64 -0.52
CA ALA A 175 -13.03 -7.56 -1.61
C ALA A 175 -12.82 -8.91 -2.29
N HIS A 176 -12.63 -9.98 -1.50
CA HIS A 176 -12.49 -11.35 -2.01
C HIS A 176 -13.66 -11.79 -2.89
N GLY A 177 -14.89 -11.48 -2.49
CA GLY A 177 -16.10 -11.78 -3.29
C GLY A 177 -16.18 -11.01 -4.62
N ARG A 178 -15.21 -10.13 -4.90
CA ARG A 178 -15.07 -9.35 -6.15
C ARG A 178 -13.74 -9.58 -6.85
N ASP A 179 -12.99 -10.59 -6.44
CA ASP A 179 -11.64 -10.89 -6.95
C ASP A 179 -10.66 -9.71 -6.81
N LEU A 180 -10.85 -8.86 -5.79
CA LEU A 180 -9.99 -7.71 -5.53
C LEU A 180 -8.94 -8.06 -4.47
N PRO A 181 -7.66 -7.78 -4.74
CA PRO A 181 -6.59 -7.88 -3.76
C PRO A 181 -6.77 -6.82 -2.66
N ILE A 182 -6.20 -7.10 -1.49
CA ILE A 182 -6.26 -6.22 -0.34
C ILE A 182 -4.86 -5.90 0.17
N SER A 183 -4.58 -4.63 0.48
CA SER A 183 -3.35 -4.18 1.11
C SER A 183 -3.67 -3.50 2.44
N PRO A 184 -3.25 -4.09 3.57
CA PRO A 184 -3.42 -3.46 4.87
C PRO A 184 -2.48 -2.27 5.01
N VAL A 185 -2.98 -1.18 5.62
CA VAL A 185 -2.21 0.04 5.84
C VAL A 185 -1.86 0.19 7.31
N GLY A 186 -0.59 0.44 7.58
CA GLY A 186 0.01 0.62 8.89
C GLY A 186 0.77 -0.61 9.39
N VAL A 187 1.70 -0.41 10.32
CA VAL A 187 2.56 -1.47 10.88
C VAL A 187 2.14 -1.82 12.29
N THR A 188 1.30 -2.82 12.42
CA THR A 188 0.98 -3.43 13.73
C THR A 188 0.91 -4.95 13.59
N ALA A 189 1.12 -5.67 14.69
CA ALA A 189 0.94 -7.11 14.71
C ALA A 189 -0.46 -7.54 14.21
N ASN A 190 -1.49 -6.71 14.43
CA ASN A 190 -2.85 -6.95 13.95
C ASN A 190 -2.96 -6.95 12.42
N GLN A 191 -2.09 -6.19 11.72
CA GLN A 191 -2.07 -6.12 10.25
C GLN A 191 -1.47 -7.36 9.64
N ALA A 192 -0.31 -7.78 10.11
CA ALA A 192 0.32 -9.04 9.69
C ALA A 192 -0.63 -10.22 9.86
N VAL A 193 -1.37 -10.23 10.97
CA VAL A 193 -2.38 -11.24 11.30
C VAL A 193 -3.56 -11.23 10.33
N ALA A 194 -4.15 -10.08 10.10
CA ALA A 194 -5.28 -9.95 9.20
C ALA A 194 -4.90 -10.33 7.77
N HIS A 195 -3.68 -9.96 7.37
CA HIS A 195 -3.11 -10.28 6.07
C HIS A 195 -2.85 -11.77 5.88
N ALA A 196 -2.20 -12.39 6.88
CA ALA A 196 -1.92 -13.83 6.85
C ALA A 196 -3.21 -14.68 6.79
N ALA A 197 -4.33 -14.16 7.30
CA ALA A 197 -5.62 -14.86 7.27
C ALA A 197 -6.33 -14.81 5.90
N VAL A 198 -5.98 -13.86 5.02
CA VAL A 198 -6.71 -13.61 3.77
C VAL A 198 -5.91 -13.94 2.51
N GLY A 199 -4.62 -14.31 2.64
CA GLY A 199 -3.74 -14.65 1.50
C GLY A 199 -3.09 -13.42 0.86
N GLU A 200 -2.08 -13.68 0.08
CA GLU A 200 -1.07 -12.84 -0.55
C GLU A 200 -1.32 -11.35 -0.66
N LEU A 201 -0.45 -10.53 -0.01
CA LEU A 201 -0.40 -9.11 -0.32
C LEU A 201 0.81 -8.37 0.24
N LEU A 202 1.05 -7.18 -0.32
CA LEU A 202 2.05 -6.23 0.14
C LEU A 202 1.53 -5.44 1.34
N VAL A 203 2.28 -5.40 2.42
CA VAL A 203 1.96 -4.62 3.64
C VAL A 203 2.77 -3.32 3.63
N ASP A 204 2.11 -2.21 3.89
CA ASP A 204 2.79 -0.92 4.12
C ASP A 204 3.61 -0.98 5.42
N VAL A 205 4.91 -0.80 5.30
CA VAL A 205 5.84 -0.78 6.42
C VAL A 205 6.38 0.64 6.58
N GLN A 206 5.82 1.39 7.53
CA GLN A 206 6.27 2.73 7.84
C GLN A 206 7.55 2.69 8.68
N ALA A 207 8.60 3.33 8.19
CA ALA A 207 9.94 3.26 8.75
C ALA A 207 10.12 3.89 10.14
N GLU A 208 9.18 4.72 10.57
CA GLU A 208 9.22 5.35 11.89
C GLU A 208 9.17 4.33 13.04
N ARG A 209 8.79 3.08 12.75
CA ARG A 209 8.68 1.99 13.72
C ARG A 209 9.69 0.87 13.50
N ARG A 210 10.89 1.24 13.13
CA ARG A 210 12.00 0.34 12.77
C ARG A 210 12.27 -0.78 13.77
N ALA A 211 12.20 -0.48 15.08
CA ALA A 211 12.40 -1.46 16.14
C ALA A 211 11.24 -2.49 16.22
N GLU A 212 10.02 -2.09 15.85
CA GLU A 212 8.85 -2.98 15.84
C GLU A 212 8.85 -3.92 14.65
N ILE A 213 9.42 -3.53 13.50
CA ILE A 213 9.48 -4.38 12.29
C ILE A 213 10.40 -5.57 12.49
N LEU A 214 11.59 -5.33 13.06
CA LEU A 214 12.53 -6.40 13.40
C LEU A 214 11.97 -7.32 14.50
N HIS A 215 11.16 -6.79 15.39
CA HIS A 215 10.46 -7.54 16.43
C HIS A 215 9.25 -8.31 15.88
N LEU A 216 8.49 -7.75 14.94
CA LEU A 216 7.37 -8.41 14.27
C LEU A 216 7.81 -9.65 13.47
N CYS A 217 8.97 -9.63 12.86
CA CYS A 217 9.57 -10.82 12.24
C CYS A 217 10.03 -11.85 13.28
N ALA A 218 10.31 -11.43 14.54
CA ALA A 218 10.83 -12.27 15.60
C ALA A 218 9.78 -12.74 16.64
N GLU A 219 8.72 -11.97 16.88
CA GLU A 219 7.78 -12.16 18.00
C GLU A 219 6.35 -12.57 17.62
N VAL A 220 6.06 -12.88 16.36
CA VAL A 220 4.80 -13.56 16.03
C VAL A 220 4.93 -15.06 16.37
N VAL A 221 5.46 -15.32 17.56
CA VAL A 221 5.48 -16.65 18.18
C VAL A 221 4.34 -16.75 19.19
#